data_8b1531ee582065ae4b6100d94d63690d
#
_entry.id   8b1531ee582065ae4b6100d94d63690d
#
_cell.length_a   1.000
_cell.length_b   1.000
_cell.length_c   1.000
_cell.angle_alpha   90.00
_cell.angle_beta   90.00
_cell.angle_gamma   90.00
#
_symmetry.space_group_name_H-M   'P 1'
#
loop_
_entity.id
_entity.type
_entity.pdbx_description
1 polymer ?
#
loop_
_entity_poly.entity_id
_entity_poly.type
_entity_poly.pdbx_seq_one_letter_code
_entity_poly.pdbx_strand_id
1 'polypeptide(L)'
;MKNVVISGSGLYRPPHVITNAELVQAFNAYADLQNARNAPRIDAGELPAMVHSSVEFIEKASGIKQRYVLDKAGVLDPTRMRPKFEPRPDDQLSLMAEIAVQASTQALAAAGRSGRDVDAVLCAAANMQRAYPAMACEIQALSLIHI
;
A
#
# COMPACT_ATOMS: atom_id res chain seq x y z
N MET A 1 21.59 15.57 29.76
CA MET A 1 20.46 15.08 28.96
C MET A 1 20.95 13.91 28.12
N LYS A 2 20.19 12.80 28.03
CA LYS A 2 20.50 11.73 27.04
C LYS A 2 20.03 12.20 25.66
N ASN A 3 20.95 12.22 24.70
CA ASN A 3 20.57 12.55 23.31
C ASN A 3 19.80 11.41 22.70
N VAL A 4 18.68 11.72 22.05
CA VAL A 4 17.91 10.77 21.24
C VAL A 4 18.48 10.81 19.82
N VAL A 5 18.78 9.63 19.27
CA VAL A 5 19.33 9.49 17.92
C VAL A 5 18.55 8.44 17.12
N ILE A 6 18.52 8.59 15.82
CA ILE A 6 18.06 7.54 14.89
C ILE A 6 19.27 6.64 14.62
N SER A 7 19.24 5.39 15.11
CA SER A 7 20.34 4.44 14.99
C SER A 7 20.29 3.57 13.72
N GLY A 8 19.13 3.40 13.13
CA GLY A 8 18.96 2.62 11.91
C GLY A 8 17.63 2.90 11.24
N SER A 9 17.55 2.61 9.95
CA SER A 9 16.33 2.71 9.17
C SER A 9 16.17 1.50 8.25
N GLY A 10 14.93 1.18 7.88
CA GLY A 10 14.61 0.11 6.95
C GLY A 10 13.41 0.46 6.10
N LEU A 11 13.36 -0.09 4.90
CA LEU A 11 12.34 0.18 3.90
C LEU A 11 11.85 -1.13 3.28
N TYR A 12 10.56 -1.35 3.32
CA TYR A 12 9.92 -2.35 2.46
C TYR A 12 9.50 -1.72 1.14
N ARG A 13 9.88 -2.35 0.04
CA ARG A 13 9.45 -1.95 -1.29
C ARG A 13 8.64 -3.09 -1.92
N PRO A 14 7.34 -2.88 -2.23
CA PRO A 14 6.56 -3.86 -2.96
C PRO A 14 7.23 -4.30 -4.28
N PRO A 15 7.08 -5.58 -4.69
CA PRO A 15 7.88 -6.17 -5.76
C PRO A 15 7.53 -5.69 -7.17
N HIS A 16 6.32 -5.17 -7.38
CA HIS A 16 5.85 -4.79 -8.71
C HIS A 16 5.83 -3.28 -8.88
N VAL A 17 6.21 -2.83 -10.06
CA VAL A 17 6.19 -1.40 -10.45
C VAL A 17 5.05 -1.18 -11.43
N ILE A 18 4.29 -0.10 -11.23
CA ILE A 18 3.32 0.44 -12.17
C ILE A 18 3.81 1.82 -12.61
N THR A 19 3.99 2.01 -13.91
CA THR A 19 4.28 3.30 -14.53
C THR A 19 3.00 4.12 -14.68
N ASN A 20 3.16 5.46 -14.85
CA ASN A 20 2.00 6.30 -15.16
C ASN A 20 1.34 5.90 -16.47
N ALA A 21 2.10 5.47 -17.49
CA ALA A 21 1.55 5.03 -18.78
C ALA A 21 0.63 3.81 -18.61
N GLU A 22 1.08 2.77 -17.87
CA GLU A 22 0.26 1.59 -17.59
C GLU A 22 -0.99 1.94 -16.79
N LEU A 23 -0.86 2.82 -15.79
CA LEU A 23 -1.99 3.23 -14.96
C LEU A 23 -3.02 4.03 -15.76
N VAL A 24 -2.58 4.98 -16.61
CA VAL A 24 -3.45 5.78 -17.47
C VAL A 24 -4.17 4.89 -18.49
N GLN A 25 -3.48 3.95 -19.11
CA GLN A 25 -4.10 3.01 -20.03
C GLN A 25 -5.22 2.21 -19.35
N ALA A 26 -4.95 1.63 -18.17
CA ALA A 26 -5.93 0.87 -17.43
C ALA A 26 -7.11 1.75 -16.95
N PHE A 27 -6.82 2.97 -16.46
CA PHE A 27 -7.85 3.90 -16.00
C PHE A 27 -8.75 4.39 -17.15
N ASN A 28 -8.20 4.70 -18.32
CA ASN A 28 -8.99 5.15 -19.45
C ASN A 28 -9.89 4.03 -19.97
N ALA A 29 -9.41 2.80 -20.02
CA ALA A 29 -10.25 1.63 -20.32
C ALA A 29 -11.35 1.42 -19.27
N TYR A 30 -11.05 1.60 -17.97
CA TYR A 30 -12.07 1.57 -16.92
C TYR A 30 -13.11 2.69 -17.11
N ALA A 31 -12.68 3.92 -17.44
CA ALA A 31 -13.56 5.05 -17.67
C ALA A 31 -14.52 4.76 -18.85
N ASP A 32 -14.01 4.20 -19.94
CA ASP A 32 -14.83 3.81 -21.10
C ASP A 32 -15.88 2.74 -20.73
N LEU A 33 -15.47 1.72 -19.97
CA LEU A 33 -16.40 0.69 -19.48
C LEU A 33 -17.49 1.28 -18.57
N GLN A 34 -17.13 2.21 -17.68
CA GLN A 34 -18.10 2.84 -16.78
C GLN A 34 -19.05 3.78 -17.55
N ASN A 35 -18.52 4.55 -18.51
CA ASN A 35 -19.34 5.41 -19.36
C ASN A 35 -20.32 4.62 -20.20
N ALA A 36 -19.88 3.53 -20.83
CA ALA A 36 -20.76 2.65 -21.59
C ALA A 36 -21.86 2.02 -20.71
N ARG A 37 -21.49 1.57 -19.49
CA ARG A 37 -22.46 1.00 -18.53
C ARG A 37 -23.50 2.00 -18.06
N ASN A 38 -23.13 3.26 -17.92
CA ASN A 38 -23.96 4.33 -17.40
C ASN A 38 -24.52 5.26 -18.49
N ALA A 39 -24.38 4.91 -19.77
CA ALA A 39 -24.77 5.76 -20.89
C ALA A 39 -26.20 6.36 -20.75
N PRO A 40 -27.25 5.61 -20.40
CA PRO A 40 -28.57 6.20 -20.25
C PRO A 40 -28.68 7.30 -19.20
N ARG A 41 -27.93 7.17 -18.10
CA ARG A 41 -27.91 8.17 -17.02
C ARG A 41 -27.06 9.40 -17.38
N ILE A 42 -26.01 9.17 -18.17
CA ILE A 42 -25.16 10.25 -18.67
C ILE A 42 -25.96 11.07 -19.71
N ASP A 43 -26.65 10.41 -20.62
CA ASP A 43 -27.48 11.07 -21.65
C ASP A 43 -28.64 11.83 -21.03
N ALA A 44 -29.19 11.35 -19.92
CA ALA A 44 -30.22 12.05 -19.15
C ALA A 44 -29.68 13.24 -18.31
N GLY A 45 -28.36 13.44 -18.25
CA GLY A 45 -27.72 14.49 -17.42
C GLY A 45 -27.72 14.19 -15.92
N GLU A 46 -28.03 12.96 -15.51
CA GLU A 46 -28.05 12.53 -14.10
C GLU A 46 -26.66 12.24 -13.54
N LEU A 47 -25.74 11.87 -14.42
CA LEU A 47 -24.37 11.49 -14.06
C LEU A 47 -23.38 12.10 -15.06
N PRO A 48 -22.30 12.76 -14.60
CA PRO A 48 -21.26 13.21 -15.51
C PRO A 48 -20.47 12.03 -16.06
N ALA A 49 -20.08 12.08 -17.33
CA ALA A 49 -19.17 11.11 -17.90
C ALA A 49 -17.78 11.18 -17.24
N MET A 50 -17.14 10.05 -17.03
CA MET A 50 -15.76 9.98 -16.59
C MET A 50 -14.84 10.48 -17.71
N VAL A 51 -13.91 11.36 -17.35
CA VAL A 51 -12.94 11.94 -18.26
C VAL A 51 -11.64 11.11 -18.25
N HIS A 52 -11.02 10.91 -19.40
CA HIS A 52 -9.75 10.26 -19.52
C HIS A 52 -8.65 11.06 -18.79
N SER A 53 -7.67 10.36 -18.27
CA SER A 53 -6.48 10.94 -17.66
C SER A 53 -5.30 10.87 -18.62
N SER A 54 -4.20 11.59 -18.29
CA SER A 54 -2.95 11.54 -19.04
C SER A 54 -1.74 11.42 -18.09
N VAL A 55 -0.62 10.98 -18.65
CA VAL A 55 0.65 10.88 -17.90
C VAL A 55 1.08 12.26 -17.43
N GLU A 56 0.98 13.26 -18.29
CA GLU A 56 1.35 14.66 -18.02
C GLU A 56 0.51 15.23 -16.87
N PHE A 57 -0.80 14.92 -16.85
CA PHE A 57 -1.67 15.34 -15.75
C PHE A 57 -1.21 14.76 -14.42
N ILE A 58 -0.90 13.46 -14.36
CA ILE A 58 -0.45 12.80 -13.12
C ILE A 58 0.89 13.40 -12.65
N GLU A 59 1.84 13.57 -13.57
CA GLU A 59 3.16 14.11 -13.22
C GLU A 59 3.07 15.57 -12.76
N LYS A 60 2.29 16.39 -13.45
CA LYS A 60 2.08 17.79 -13.07
C LYS A 60 1.38 17.93 -11.71
N ALA A 61 0.39 17.06 -11.43
CA ALA A 61 -0.41 17.13 -10.21
C ALA A 61 0.32 16.58 -8.98
N SER A 62 1.17 15.56 -9.14
CA SER A 62 1.75 14.82 -8.01
C SER A 62 3.27 14.69 -8.01
N GLY A 63 3.95 14.91 -9.14
CA GLY A 63 5.37 14.63 -9.32
C GLY A 63 5.69 13.12 -9.34
N ILE A 64 4.70 12.24 -9.22
CA ILE A 64 4.89 10.79 -9.14
C ILE A 64 5.03 10.22 -10.55
N LYS A 65 6.11 9.47 -10.79
CA LYS A 65 6.38 8.82 -12.08
C LYS A 65 6.01 7.34 -12.10
N GLN A 66 6.07 6.68 -10.94
CA GLN A 66 5.78 5.25 -10.80
C GLN A 66 5.32 4.92 -9.38
N ARG A 67 4.68 3.77 -9.22
CA ARG A 67 4.19 3.25 -7.92
C ARG A 67 4.64 1.82 -7.73
N TYR A 68 4.93 1.48 -6.48
CA TYR A 68 5.22 0.10 -6.07
C TYR A 68 3.96 -0.53 -5.49
N VAL A 69 3.60 -1.72 -5.96
CA VAL A 69 2.38 -2.42 -5.55
C VAL A 69 2.63 -3.91 -5.33
N LEU A 70 1.78 -4.54 -4.53
CA LEU A 70 1.81 -5.97 -4.28
C LEU A 70 1.08 -6.77 -5.36
N ASP A 71 -0.02 -6.25 -5.88
CA ASP A 71 -0.81 -6.86 -6.95
C ASP A 71 -0.95 -5.90 -8.14
N LYS A 72 -0.03 -6.02 -9.08
CA LYS A 72 -0.03 -5.23 -10.32
C LYS A 72 -1.22 -5.58 -11.20
N ALA A 73 -1.53 -6.86 -11.34
CA ALA A 73 -2.59 -7.33 -12.23
C ALA A 73 -3.96 -6.81 -11.76
N GLY A 74 -4.26 -6.88 -10.47
CA GLY A 74 -5.53 -6.39 -9.94
C GLY A 74 -5.67 -4.87 -10.02
N VAL A 75 -4.58 -4.12 -9.82
CA VAL A 75 -4.58 -2.65 -9.94
C VAL A 75 -4.78 -2.22 -11.40
N LEU A 76 -4.22 -2.94 -12.35
CA LEU A 76 -4.33 -2.63 -13.79
C LEU A 76 -5.53 -3.31 -14.48
N ASP A 77 -6.34 -4.07 -13.77
CA ASP A 77 -7.56 -4.67 -14.30
C ASP A 77 -8.63 -3.57 -14.51
N PRO A 78 -8.99 -3.24 -15.78
CA PRO A 78 -9.92 -2.15 -16.07
C PRO A 78 -11.35 -2.43 -15.62
N THR A 79 -11.67 -3.63 -15.17
CA THR A 79 -13.01 -3.95 -14.66
C THR A 79 -13.20 -3.50 -13.21
N ARG A 80 -12.12 -3.27 -12.45
CA ARG A 80 -12.18 -3.00 -11.01
C ARG A 80 -11.14 -2.01 -10.48
N MET A 81 -9.98 -1.85 -11.11
CA MET A 81 -8.91 -0.90 -10.74
C MET A 81 -8.47 -0.98 -9.26
N ARG A 82 -8.38 -2.18 -8.70
CA ARG A 82 -7.99 -2.39 -7.30
C ARG A 82 -7.29 -3.73 -7.11
N PRO A 83 -6.37 -3.84 -6.14
CA PRO A 83 -5.71 -5.11 -5.86
C PRO A 83 -6.72 -6.18 -5.43
N LYS A 84 -6.37 -7.44 -5.67
CA LYS A 84 -7.09 -8.62 -5.18
C LYS A 84 -6.17 -9.33 -4.19
N PHE A 85 -6.55 -9.29 -2.93
CA PHE A 85 -5.92 -10.08 -1.89
C PHE A 85 -6.89 -11.12 -1.39
N GLU A 86 -6.41 -12.34 -1.20
CA GLU A 86 -7.20 -13.37 -0.53
C GLU A 86 -7.33 -13.02 0.96
N PRO A 87 -8.50 -13.23 1.56
CA PRO A 87 -8.69 -13.07 2.99
C PRO A 87 -7.67 -13.92 3.76
N ARG A 88 -7.05 -13.34 4.78
CA ARG A 88 -6.15 -14.06 5.65
C ARG A 88 -6.91 -14.49 6.91
N PRO A 89 -6.79 -15.77 7.33
CA PRO A 89 -7.35 -16.23 8.58
C PRO A 89 -6.69 -15.53 9.78
N ASP A 90 -7.37 -15.54 10.92
CA ASP A 90 -6.95 -14.76 12.09
C ASP A 90 -5.68 -15.28 12.77
N ASP A 91 -5.29 -16.52 12.49
CA ASP A 91 -4.04 -17.14 12.94
C ASP A 91 -2.83 -16.74 12.06
N GLN A 92 -3.06 -16.05 10.96
CA GLN A 92 -2.02 -15.49 10.11
C GLN A 92 -1.84 -14.00 10.39
N LEU A 93 -0.62 -13.53 10.20
CA LEU A 93 -0.32 -12.11 10.27
C LEU A 93 -1.10 -11.30 9.25
N SER A 94 -1.41 -10.09 9.64
CA SER A 94 -1.87 -9.10 8.67
C SER A 94 -0.76 -8.78 7.66
N LEU A 95 -1.16 -8.50 6.42
CA LEU A 95 -0.23 -8.09 5.36
C LEU A 95 0.60 -6.88 5.77
N MET A 96 -0.01 -5.94 6.50
CA MET A 96 0.67 -4.74 6.98
C MET A 96 1.71 -5.05 8.05
N ALA A 97 1.44 -6.02 8.93
CA ALA A 97 2.43 -6.48 9.92
C ALA A 97 3.62 -7.15 9.24
N GLU A 98 3.41 -7.98 8.22
CA GLU A 98 4.51 -8.58 7.43
C GLU A 98 5.41 -7.51 6.78
N ILE A 99 4.79 -6.49 6.18
CA ILE A 99 5.53 -5.36 5.58
C ILE A 99 6.35 -4.64 6.64
N ALA A 100 5.75 -4.37 7.79
CA ALA A 100 6.41 -3.68 8.90
C ALA A 100 7.56 -4.50 9.48
N VAL A 101 7.40 -5.83 9.63
CA VAL A 101 8.45 -6.74 10.10
C VAL A 101 9.66 -6.72 9.16
N GLN A 102 9.45 -6.77 7.84
CA GLN A 102 10.54 -6.71 6.87
C GLN A 102 11.32 -5.38 6.96
N ALA A 103 10.63 -4.27 7.08
CA ALA A 103 11.25 -2.96 7.25
C ALA A 103 11.99 -2.86 8.61
N SER A 104 11.38 -3.36 9.69
CA SER A 104 11.97 -3.36 11.04
C SER A 104 13.23 -4.22 11.12
N THR A 105 13.24 -5.38 10.48
CA THR A 105 14.41 -6.24 10.40
C THR A 105 15.60 -5.55 9.74
N GLN A 106 15.37 -4.81 8.67
CA GLN A 106 16.41 -4.01 8.02
C GLN A 106 16.90 -2.87 8.94
N ALA A 107 15.99 -2.19 9.64
CA ALA A 107 16.33 -1.12 10.55
C ALA A 107 17.19 -1.62 11.72
N LEU A 108 16.85 -2.78 12.32
CA LEU A 108 17.61 -3.43 13.38
C LEU A 108 19.01 -3.83 12.89
N ALA A 109 19.09 -4.44 11.72
CA ALA A 109 20.37 -4.81 11.12
C ALA A 109 21.26 -3.59 10.87
N ALA A 110 20.70 -2.50 10.34
CA ALA A 110 21.41 -1.24 10.12
C ALA A 110 21.89 -0.60 11.43
N ALA A 111 21.15 -0.79 12.53
CA ALA A 111 21.52 -0.32 13.86
C ALA A 111 22.53 -1.24 14.59
N GLY A 112 22.83 -2.42 14.06
CA GLY A 112 23.61 -3.46 14.76
C GLY A 112 22.88 -3.97 16.01
N ARG A 113 21.56 -4.02 15.99
CA ARG A 113 20.67 -4.41 17.09
C ARG A 113 19.87 -5.65 16.76
N SER A 114 19.36 -6.29 17.79
CA SER A 114 18.40 -7.39 17.69
C SER A 114 17.02 -6.99 18.24
N GLY A 115 16.01 -7.80 18.03
CA GLY A 115 14.70 -7.57 18.63
C GLY A 115 14.71 -7.51 20.15
N ARG A 116 15.67 -8.17 20.83
CA ARG A 116 15.82 -8.15 22.29
C ARG A 116 16.28 -6.80 22.84
N ASP A 117 16.84 -5.94 22.00
CA ASP A 117 17.31 -4.61 22.36
C ASP A 117 16.21 -3.55 22.22
N VAL A 118 14.96 -3.95 21.90
CA VAL A 118 13.84 -3.03 21.68
C VAL A 118 12.91 -3.03 22.88
N ASP A 119 12.77 -1.88 23.52
CA ASP A 119 11.91 -1.70 24.69
C ASP A 119 10.44 -1.37 24.30
N ALA A 120 10.21 -0.77 23.14
CA ALA A 120 8.88 -0.39 22.69
C ALA A 120 8.74 -0.40 21.16
N VAL A 121 7.54 -0.78 20.69
CA VAL A 121 7.14 -0.73 19.28
C VAL A 121 6.02 0.28 19.12
N LEU A 122 6.24 1.28 18.25
CA LEU A 122 5.23 2.24 17.84
C LEU A 122 4.89 2.00 16.38
N CYS A 123 3.63 1.72 16.09
CA CYS A 123 3.13 1.52 14.73
C CYS A 123 2.12 2.63 14.38
N ALA A 124 2.44 3.42 13.36
CA ALA A 124 1.54 4.40 12.80
C ALA A 124 1.09 3.96 11.41
N ALA A 125 -0.21 3.87 11.18
CA ALA A 125 -0.79 3.51 9.90
C ALA A 125 -2.10 4.26 9.66
N ALA A 126 -2.31 4.70 8.41
CA ALA A 126 -3.56 5.36 8.00
C ALA A 126 -4.73 4.38 7.91
N ASN A 127 -4.45 3.11 7.65
CA ASN A 127 -5.43 2.03 7.54
C ASN A 127 -5.03 0.86 8.43
N MET A 128 -6.00 0.23 9.06
CA MET A 128 -5.82 -1.01 9.81
C MET A 128 -6.51 -2.15 9.07
N GLN A 129 -5.80 -3.24 8.85
CA GLN A 129 -6.37 -4.43 8.23
C GLN A 129 -7.32 -5.16 9.19
N ARG A 130 -7.03 -5.13 10.47
CA ARG A 130 -7.89 -5.65 11.54
C ARG A 130 -7.77 -4.76 12.78
N ALA A 131 -8.84 -4.73 13.58
CA ALA A 131 -8.85 -3.92 14.79
C ALA A 131 -8.09 -4.60 15.96
N TYR A 132 -8.07 -5.92 15.96
CA TYR A 132 -7.43 -6.71 17.03
C TYR A 132 -6.84 -8.01 16.45
N PRO A 133 -5.63 -8.45 16.91
CA PRO A 133 -4.71 -7.66 17.74
C PRO A 133 -4.22 -6.40 17.02
N ALA A 134 -3.77 -5.39 17.78
CA ALA A 134 -3.17 -4.19 17.19
C ALA A 134 -1.90 -4.55 16.41
N MET A 135 -1.65 -3.89 15.28
CA MET A 135 -0.48 -4.17 14.42
C MET A 135 0.85 -4.11 15.18
N ALA A 136 0.98 -3.22 16.16
CA ALA A 136 2.19 -3.17 16.99
C ALA A 136 2.42 -4.49 17.75
N CYS A 137 1.35 -5.14 18.24
CA CYS A 137 1.41 -6.46 18.88
C CYS A 137 1.79 -7.56 17.89
N GLU A 138 1.23 -7.54 16.68
CA GLU A 138 1.61 -8.48 15.62
C GLU A 138 3.10 -8.34 15.24
N ILE A 139 3.58 -7.10 15.09
CA ILE A 139 4.98 -6.81 14.79
C ILE A 139 5.87 -7.30 15.94
N GLN A 140 5.50 -7.01 17.19
CA GLN A 140 6.24 -7.45 18.37
C GLN A 140 6.36 -8.96 18.43
N ALA A 141 5.27 -9.67 18.24
CA ALA A 141 5.24 -11.14 18.32
C ALA A 141 6.21 -11.82 17.35
N LEU A 142 6.49 -11.20 16.20
CA LEU A 142 7.33 -11.79 15.17
C LEU A 142 8.74 -11.22 15.05
N SER A 143 8.89 -9.92 15.20
CA SER A 143 10.19 -9.27 14.98
C SER A 143 11.01 -9.17 16.25
N LEU A 144 10.36 -9.12 17.39
CA LEU A 144 11.00 -8.82 18.68
C LEU A 144 11.06 -10.01 19.61
N ILE A 145 10.40 -11.06 19.27
CA ILE A 145 10.38 -12.41 19.83
C ILE A 145 10.84 -12.60 21.25
N HIS A 146 9.95 -13.25 21.95
CA HIS A 146 10.16 -13.99 23.19
C HIS A 146 10.81 -13.19 24.31
N ILE A 147 9.98 -12.38 24.86
CA ILE A 147 10.13 -12.18 26.30
C ILE A 147 9.70 -13.48 26.98
#